data_4df4140f0034624356c38baabcbe48a1
#
_entry.id   4df4140f0034624356c38baabcbe48a1
#
_cell.length_a   1.000
_cell.length_b   1.000
_cell.length_c   1.000
_cell.angle_alpha   90.00
_cell.angle_beta   90.00
_cell.angle_gamma   90.00
#
_symmetry.space_group_name_H-M   'P 1'
#
loop_
_entity.id
_entity.type
_entity.pdbx_description
1 polymer ?
#
loop_
_entity_poly.entity_id
_entity_poly.type
_entity_poly.pdbx_seq_one_letter_code
_entity_poly.pdbx_strand_id
1 'polypeptide(L)'
;DSISVEGNVRFPLDMFTSMTSKEKQKRVEFCLDHVNIEQKAFKLFPSEISGGMQKRVAIARAIALNPKYLFCDEPNSGLDPETATVIDQLIQSLTKEFQMTTIINTHDMNSVIEIGESVLFISKGEKEWVGTKAEILNSGNSKLNDFIFVNKLYAQMKKGS
;
A
#
# COMPACT_ATOMS: atom_id res chain seq x y z
N ASP A 1 12.59 10.83 -8.05
CA ASP A 1 12.15 12.20 -8.39
C ASP A 1 12.68 12.68 -9.76
N SER A 2 13.77 12.10 -10.27
CA SER A 2 14.44 12.53 -11.51
C SER A 2 13.88 11.92 -12.80
N ILE A 3 12.93 11.01 -12.70
CA ILE A 3 12.32 10.29 -13.84
C ILE A 3 10.79 10.41 -13.79
N SER A 4 10.16 10.34 -14.96
CA SER A 4 8.71 10.47 -15.09
C SER A 4 7.94 9.33 -14.40
N VAL A 5 6.63 9.46 -14.30
CA VAL A 5 5.71 8.43 -13.79
C VAL A 5 5.94 7.10 -14.51
N GLU A 6 5.89 7.08 -15.84
CA GLU A 6 6.15 5.87 -16.61
C GLU A 6 7.59 5.36 -16.44
N GLY A 7 8.56 6.27 -16.33
CA GLY A 7 9.95 5.93 -16.09
C GLY A 7 10.15 5.21 -14.74
N ASN A 8 9.43 5.62 -13.70
CA ASN A 8 9.45 4.95 -12.41
C ASN A 8 8.96 3.49 -12.50
N VAL A 9 7.88 3.24 -13.22
CA VAL A 9 7.34 1.87 -13.40
C VAL A 9 8.20 1.05 -14.33
N ARG A 10 8.83 1.68 -15.35
CA ARG A 10 9.72 1.04 -16.30
C ARG A 10 11.05 0.62 -15.69
N PHE A 11 11.55 1.36 -14.71
CA PHE A 11 12.87 1.17 -14.10
C PHE A 11 13.17 -0.29 -13.69
N PRO A 12 12.33 -0.99 -12.91
CA PRO A 12 12.59 -2.38 -12.56
C PRO A 12 12.59 -3.31 -13.79
N LEU A 13 11.80 -3.03 -14.82
CA LEU A 13 11.81 -3.82 -16.05
C LEU A 13 13.11 -3.66 -16.83
N ASP A 14 13.69 -2.46 -16.84
CA ASP A 14 14.97 -2.20 -17.50
C ASP A 14 16.13 -2.88 -16.76
N MET A 15 16.07 -2.95 -15.44
CA MET A 15 17.12 -3.52 -14.61
C MET A 15 17.10 -5.05 -14.53
N PHE A 16 15.93 -5.67 -14.56
CA PHE A 16 15.78 -7.08 -14.18
C PHE A 16 15.14 -7.96 -15.25
N THR A 17 14.85 -7.44 -16.46
CA THR A 17 14.26 -8.23 -17.53
C THR A 17 14.96 -8.04 -18.87
N SER A 18 14.89 -9.07 -19.73
CA SER A 18 15.32 -9.03 -21.12
C SER A 18 14.18 -8.64 -22.10
N MET A 19 13.05 -8.13 -21.60
CA MET A 19 11.93 -7.68 -22.40
C MET A 19 12.37 -6.64 -23.44
N THR A 20 11.77 -6.70 -24.62
CA THR A 20 11.93 -5.66 -25.64
C THR A 20 11.32 -4.33 -25.16
N SER A 21 11.72 -3.21 -25.76
CA SER A 21 11.16 -1.90 -25.42
C SER A 21 9.63 -1.84 -25.57
N LYS A 22 9.08 -2.54 -26.58
CA LYS A 22 7.64 -2.61 -26.80
C LYS A 22 6.91 -3.41 -25.72
N GLU A 23 7.48 -4.51 -25.26
CA GLU A 23 6.93 -5.32 -24.16
C GLU A 23 6.96 -4.55 -22.84
N LYS A 24 8.08 -3.88 -22.55
CA LYS A 24 8.20 -3.02 -21.37
C LYS A 24 7.16 -1.91 -21.38
N GLN A 25 6.96 -1.24 -22.51
CA GLN A 25 5.96 -0.19 -22.62
C GLN A 25 4.54 -0.71 -22.36
N LYS A 26 4.16 -1.83 -22.94
CA LYS A 26 2.87 -2.47 -22.66
C LYS A 26 2.70 -2.83 -21.18
N ARG A 27 3.77 -3.32 -20.55
CA ARG A 27 3.73 -3.67 -19.12
C ARG A 27 3.60 -2.43 -18.24
N VAL A 28 4.26 -1.33 -18.58
CA VAL A 28 4.13 -0.04 -17.90
C VAL A 28 2.69 0.48 -17.96
N GLU A 29 2.12 0.51 -19.16
CA GLU A 29 0.73 0.93 -19.39
C GLU A 29 -0.23 0.07 -18.56
N PHE A 30 -0.09 -1.25 -18.64
CA PHE A 30 -0.87 -2.20 -17.85
C PHE A 30 -0.80 -1.89 -16.33
N CYS A 31 0.40 -1.69 -15.78
CA CYS A 31 0.55 -1.42 -14.35
C CYS A 31 -0.05 -0.07 -13.95
N LEU A 32 0.11 0.97 -14.77
CA LEU A 32 -0.43 2.31 -14.49
C LEU A 32 -1.96 2.32 -14.58
N ASP A 33 -2.54 1.61 -15.53
CA ASP A 33 -4.00 1.45 -15.64
C ASP A 33 -4.59 0.76 -14.41
N HIS A 34 -3.94 -0.30 -13.92
CA HIS A 34 -4.40 -1.05 -12.72
C HIS A 34 -4.34 -0.23 -11.42
N VAL A 35 -3.57 0.83 -11.39
CA VAL A 35 -3.55 1.77 -10.26
C VAL A 35 -4.30 3.08 -10.55
N ASN A 36 -5.12 3.11 -11.59
CA ASN A 36 -5.94 4.26 -12.00
C ASN A 36 -5.10 5.54 -12.22
N ILE A 37 -3.98 5.44 -12.90
CA ILE A 37 -3.19 6.58 -13.37
C ILE A 37 -3.51 6.83 -14.84
N GLU A 38 -4.10 8.00 -15.14
CA GLU A 38 -4.47 8.37 -16.49
C GLU A 38 -3.24 8.59 -17.39
N GLN A 39 -3.36 8.26 -18.67
CA GLN A 39 -2.28 8.33 -19.65
C GLN A 39 -1.65 9.73 -19.75
N LYS A 40 -2.43 10.80 -19.55
CA LYS A 40 -1.93 12.19 -19.53
C LYS A 40 -0.87 12.44 -18.43
N ALA A 41 -0.86 11.62 -17.37
CA ALA A 41 0.09 11.74 -16.26
C ALA A 41 1.38 10.94 -16.48
N PHE A 42 1.48 10.07 -17.48
CA PHE A 42 2.62 9.18 -17.68
C PHE A 42 3.96 9.93 -17.85
N LYS A 43 3.92 11.08 -18.48
CA LYS A 43 5.11 11.92 -18.73
C LYS A 43 5.42 12.92 -17.62
N LEU A 44 4.51 13.10 -16.67
CA LEU A 44 4.71 13.98 -15.53
C LEU A 44 5.78 13.42 -14.58
N PHE A 45 6.39 14.32 -13.82
CA PHE A 45 7.32 13.96 -12.76
C PHE A 45 6.59 13.81 -11.41
N PRO A 46 7.18 13.13 -10.42
CA PRO A 46 6.58 12.97 -9.10
C PRO A 46 6.17 14.30 -8.44
N SER A 47 6.91 15.38 -8.66
CA SER A 47 6.59 16.72 -8.15
C SER A 47 5.35 17.37 -8.78
N GLU A 48 4.87 16.84 -9.91
CA GLU A 48 3.73 17.37 -10.67
C GLU A 48 2.43 16.62 -10.40
N ILE A 49 2.46 15.60 -9.56
CA ILE A 49 1.31 14.74 -9.21
C ILE A 49 1.03 14.76 -7.71
N SER A 50 -0.22 14.46 -7.32
CA SER A 50 -0.63 14.44 -5.92
C SER A 50 0.06 13.31 -5.11
N GLY A 51 0.10 13.44 -3.79
CA GLY A 51 0.65 12.41 -2.91
C GLY A 51 -0.03 11.03 -3.08
N GLY A 52 -1.35 10.99 -3.23
CA GLY A 52 -2.08 9.76 -3.53
C GLY A 52 -1.69 9.15 -4.89
N MET A 53 -1.48 9.98 -5.92
CA MET A 53 -0.95 9.51 -7.20
C MET A 53 0.47 8.97 -7.07
N GLN A 54 1.33 9.62 -6.29
CA GLN A 54 2.70 9.11 -6.03
C GLN A 54 2.68 7.73 -5.38
N LYS A 55 1.80 7.50 -4.38
CA LYS A 55 1.62 6.19 -3.75
C LYS A 55 1.14 5.14 -4.77
N ARG A 56 0.18 5.48 -5.63
CA ARG A 56 -0.30 4.58 -6.69
C ARG A 56 0.80 4.24 -7.70
N VAL A 57 1.61 5.20 -8.11
CA VAL A 57 2.78 4.95 -8.98
C VAL A 57 3.81 4.06 -8.30
N ALA A 58 4.04 4.22 -7.00
CA ALA A 58 4.94 3.34 -6.24
C ALA A 58 4.42 1.89 -6.21
N ILE A 59 3.11 1.69 -6.07
CA ILE A 59 2.48 0.37 -6.15
C ILE A 59 2.61 -0.20 -7.58
N ALA A 60 2.34 0.60 -8.63
CA ALA A 60 2.52 0.18 -10.03
C ALA A 60 3.96 -0.28 -10.31
N ARG A 61 4.95 0.45 -9.80
CA ARG A 61 6.37 0.06 -9.87
C ARG A 61 6.65 -1.26 -9.17
N ALA A 62 6.06 -1.47 -7.99
CA ALA A 62 6.26 -2.69 -7.21
C ALA A 62 5.69 -3.93 -7.90
N ILE A 63 4.54 -3.81 -8.58
CA ILE A 63 3.91 -4.93 -9.31
C ILE A 63 4.46 -5.13 -10.73
N ALA A 64 5.35 -4.27 -11.22
CA ALA A 64 5.85 -4.32 -12.60
C ALA A 64 6.51 -5.67 -12.95
N LEU A 65 7.22 -6.27 -12.02
CA LEU A 65 7.89 -7.58 -12.17
C LEU A 65 6.99 -8.79 -11.87
N ASN A 66 5.70 -8.59 -11.68
CA ASN A 66 4.75 -9.64 -11.32
C ASN A 66 5.20 -10.46 -10.10
N PRO A 67 5.42 -9.81 -8.93
CA PRO A 67 5.95 -10.45 -7.75
C PRO A 67 4.94 -11.44 -7.14
N LYS A 68 5.45 -12.48 -6.47
CA LYS A 68 4.62 -13.36 -5.63
C LYS A 68 4.37 -12.77 -4.24
N TYR A 69 5.25 -11.89 -3.78
CA TYR A 69 5.19 -11.24 -2.48
C TYR A 69 5.30 -9.73 -2.65
N LEU A 70 4.37 -8.99 -2.07
CA LEU A 70 4.38 -7.54 -2.03
C LEU A 70 4.58 -7.07 -0.59
N PHE A 71 5.57 -6.21 -0.37
CA PHE A 71 5.84 -5.60 0.93
C PHE A 71 5.53 -4.11 0.85
N CYS A 72 4.62 -3.66 1.71
CA CYS A 72 4.23 -2.25 1.81
C CYS A 72 4.56 -1.74 3.22
N ASP A 73 5.37 -0.70 3.29
CA ASP A 73 5.69 -0.01 4.53
C ASP A 73 4.96 1.33 4.57
N GLU A 74 4.00 1.46 5.48
CA GLU A 74 3.16 2.65 5.65
C GLU A 74 2.60 3.18 4.31
N PRO A 75 1.86 2.36 3.52
CA PRO A 75 1.50 2.72 2.15
C PRO A 75 0.61 3.95 2.06
N ASN A 76 -0.22 4.21 3.05
CA ASN A 76 -1.17 5.32 3.12
C ASN A 76 -0.71 6.48 4.03
N SER A 77 0.50 6.43 4.57
CA SER A 77 1.03 7.48 5.45
C SER A 77 1.10 8.84 4.73
N GLY A 78 0.65 9.88 5.46
CA GLY A 78 0.66 11.27 4.96
C GLY A 78 -0.50 11.61 4.01
N LEU A 79 -1.47 10.72 3.86
CA LEU A 79 -2.69 10.95 3.07
C LEU A 79 -3.87 11.34 3.97
N ASP A 80 -4.87 12.01 3.40
CA ASP A 80 -6.15 12.17 4.05
C ASP A 80 -6.89 10.82 4.16
N PRO A 81 -7.85 10.68 5.09
CA PRO A 81 -8.52 9.40 5.36
C PRO A 81 -9.24 8.79 4.15
N GLU A 82 -9.81 9.61 3.27
CA GLU A 82 -10.51 9.13 2.08
C GLU A 82 -9.51 8.55 1.07
N THR A 83 -8.44 9.28 0.79
CA THR A 83 -7.36 8.82 -0.09
C THR A 83 -6.65 7.59 0.50
N ALA A 84 -6.47 7.51 1.83
CA ALA A 84 -5.88 6.34 2.49
C ALA A 84 -6.72 5.08 2.25
N THR A 85 -8.04 5.17 2.42
CA THR A 85 -8.97 4.07 2.14
C THR A 85 -8.87 3.60 0.68
N VAL A 86 -8.77 4.53 -0.28
CA VAL A 86 -8.59 4.18 -1.70
C VAL A 86 -7.30 3.39 -1.94
N ILE A 87 -6.19 3.75 -1.27
CA ILE A 87 -4.92 3.01 -1.37
C ILE A 87 -5.05 1.62 -0.77
N ASP A 88 -5.69 1.47 0.38
CA ASP A 88 -5.91 0.18 1.04
C ASP A 88 -6.73 -0.77 0.15
N GLN A 89 -7.86 -0.29 -0.39
CA GLN A 89 -8.70 -1.06 -1.30
C GLN A 89 -7.97 -1.43 -2.60
N LEU A 90 -7.14 -0.54 -3.13
CA LEU A 90 -6.30 -0.80 -4.29
C LEU A 90 -5.32 -1.95 -4.01
N ILE A 91 -4.59 -1.90 -2.89
CA ILE A 91 -3.67 -2.96 -2.49
C ILE A 91 -4.41 -4.30 -2.34
N GLN A 92 -5.58 -4.30 -1.69
CA GLN A 92 -6.39 -5.50 -1.52
C GLN A 92 -6.86 -6.08 -2.85
N SER A 93 -7.34 -5.23 -3.79
CA SER A 93 -7.80 -5.67 -5.11
C SER A 93 -6.66 -6.30 -5.92
N LEU A 94 -5.51 -5.63 -5.98
CA LEU A 94 -4.32 -6.14 -6.68
C LEU A 94 -3.80 -7.44 -6.06
N THR A 95 -3.82 -7.55 -4.71
CA THR A 95 -3.44 -8.78 -4.00
C THR A 95 -4.27 -9.97 -4.46
N LYS A 96 -5.58 -9.80 -4.56
CA LYS A 96 -6.52 -10.85 -5.01
C LYS A 96 -6.37 -11.14 -6.51
N GLU A 97 -6.33 -10.10 -7.33
CA GLU A 97 -6.25 -10.21 -8.78
C GLU A 97 -4.98 -10.92 -9.24
N PHE A 98 -3.83 -10.52 -8.69
CA PHE A 98 -2.54 -11.12 -9.04
C PHE A 98 -2.15 -12.32 -8.18
N GLN A 99 -3.04 -12.76 -7.28
CA GLN A 99 -2.80 -13.89 -6.36
C GLN A 99 -1.47 -13.76 -5.60
N MET A 100 -1.17 -12.55 -5.14
CA MET A 100 0.04 -12.26 -4.37
C MET A 100 -0.20 -12.49 -2.87
N THR A 101 0.87 -12.73 -2.13
CA THR A 101 0.87 -12.56 -0.68
C THR A 101 1.37 -11.15 -0.36
N THR A 102 0.54 -10.32 0.27
CA THR A 102 0.90 -8.95 0.62
C THR A 102 1.13 -8.82 2.12
N ILE A 103 2.25 -8.24 2.50
CA ILE A 103 2.60 -7.90 3.88
C ILE A 103 2.62 -6.39 4.00
N ILE A 104 1.75 -5.87 4.87
CA ILE A 104 1.62 -4.43 5.12
C ILE A 104 2.11 -4.15 6.53
N ASN A 105 3.14 -3.32 6.66
CA ASN A 105 3.53 -2.72 7.92
C ASN A 105 2.78 -1.39 8.08
N THR A 106 1.99 -1.26 9.13
CA THR A 106 1.23 -0.03 9.40
C THR A 106 0.91 0.10 10.89
N HIS A 107 0.74 1.34 11.33
CA HIS A 107 0.18 1.68 12.64
C HIS A 107 -1.29 2.14 12.54
N ASP A 108 -1.86 2.21 11.33
CA ASP A 108 -3.26 2.60 11.13
C ASP A 108 -4.20 1.41 11.34
N MET A 109 -4.93 1.46 12.45
CA MET A 109 -5.90 0.43 12.80
C MET A 109 -7.10 0.38 11.84
N ASN A 110 -7.41 1.46 11.11
CA ASN A 110 -8.47 1.43 10.10
C ASN A 110 -8.06 0.50 8.95
N SER A 111 -6.83 0.63 8.46
CA SER A 111 -6.28 -0.28 7.43
C SER A 111 -6.28 -1.73 7.91
N VAL A 112 -5.84 -1.98 9.15
CA VAL A 112 -5.84 -3.35 9.71
C VAL A 112 -7.25 -3.95 9.74
N ILE A 113 -8.24 -3.18 10.15
CA ILE A 113 -9.64 -3.65 10.24
C ILE A 113 -10.27 -3.81 8.85
N GLU A 114 -9.97 -2.91 7.92
CA GLU A 114 -10.57 -2.92 6.60
C GLU A 114 -10.03 -4.06 5.73
N ILE A 115 -8.72 -4.12 5.55
CA ILE A 115 -8.08 -5.02 4.59
C ILE A 115 -7.26 -6.16 5.19
N GLY A 116 -6.97 -6.13 6.51
CA GLY A 116 -6.18 -7.18 7.16
C GLY A 116 -6.92 -8.52 7.20
N GLU A 117 -6.23 -9.60 6.96
CA GLU A 117 -6.72 -10.99 7.13
C GLU A 117 -6.05 -11.64 8.34
N SER A 118 -4.73 -11.72 8.33
CA SER A 118 -3.89 -12.17 9.44
C SER A 118 -3.10 -10.99 9.98
N VAL A 119 -3.05 -10.84 11.30
CA VAL A 119 -2.42 -9.70 11.96
C VAL A 119 -1.33 -10.17 12.90
N LEU A 120 -0.15 -9.59 12.75
CA LEU A 120 0.98 -9.76 13.65
C LEU A 120 1.22 -8.43 14.37
N PHE A 121 1.07 -8.42 15.70
CA PHE A 121 1.41 -7.26 16.51
C PHE A 121 2.83 -7.39 17.07
N ILE A 122 3.66 -6.39 16.74
CA ILE A 122 5.06 -6.31 17.16
C ILE A 122 5.20 -5.10 18.10
N SER A 123 5.87 -5.31 19.23
CA SER A 123 6.22 -4.24 20.16
C SER A 123 7.64 -4.45 20.68
N LYS A 124 8.44 -3.39 20.69
CA LYS A 124 9.85 -3.42 21.12
C LYS A 124 10.70 -4.49 20.46
N GLY A 125 10.42 -4.79 19.17
CA GLY A 125 11.14 -5.80 18.40
C GLY A 125 10.70 -7.24 18.65
N GLU A 126 9.69 -7.48 19.49
CA GLU A 126 9.19 -8.81 19.83
C GLU A 126 7.78 -9.04 19.28
N LYS A 127 7.50 -10.30 18.94
CA LYS A 127 6.16 -10.75 18.57
C LYS A 127 5.29 -10.83 19.82
N GLU A 128 4.33 -9.94 19.96
CA GLU A 128 3.45 -9.87 21.12
C GLU A 128 2.13 -10.64 20.91
N TRP A 129 1.60 -10.63 19.69
CA TRP A 129 0.33 -11.28 19.37
C TRP A 129 0.22 -11.63 17.89
N VAL A 130 -0.50 -12.70 17.59
CA VAL A 130 -0.86 -13.12 16.23
C VAL A 130 -2.30 -13.61 16.24
N GLY A 131 -3.07 -13.23 15.24
CA GLY A 131 -4.45 -13.69 15.05
C GLY A 131 -5.08 -13.07 13.82
N THR A 132 -6.37 -13.21 13.67
CA THR A 132 -7.17 -12.59 12.62
C THR A 132 -7.68 -11.22 13.07
N LYS A 133 -8.09 -10.37 12.12
CA LYS A 133 -8.71 -9.08 12.45
C LYS A 133 -9.96 -9.21 13.35
N ALA A 134 -10.69 -10.32 13.25
CA ALA A 134 -11.88 -10.55 14.08
C ALA A 134 -11.52 -10.79 15.56
N GLU A 135 -10.33 -11.30 15.83
CA GLU A 135 -9.85 -11.63 17.19
C GLU A 135 -9.17 -10.46 17.89
N ILE A 136 -8.85 -9.37 17.17
CA ILE A 136 -8.10 -8.22 17.72
C ILE A 136 -8.74 -7.68 19.00
N LEU A 137 -10.05 -7.45 19.01
CA LEU A 137 -10.76 -6.85 20.15
C LEU A 137 -10.88 -7.81 21.35
N ASN A 138 -10.70 -9.11 21.14
CA ASN A 138 -10.76 -10.16 22.16
C ASN A 138 -9.41 -10.86 22.30
N SER A 139 -8.31 -10.18 21.96
CA SER A 139 -6.97 -10.75 21.93
C SER A 139 -6.44 -11.20 23.29
N GLY A 140 -6.97 -10.67 24.39
CA GLY A 140 -6.43 -10.87 25.75
C GLY A 140 -5.06 -10.24 25.97
N ASN A 141 -4.48 -9.56 24.97
CA ASN A 141 -3.16 -8.92 25.06
C ASN A 141 -3.32 -7.46 25.47
N SER A 142 -2.80 -7.12 26.67
CA SER A 142 -2.92 -5.77 27.25
C SER A 142 -2.24 -4.72 26.37
N LYS A 143 -1.03 -4.98 25.86
CA LYS A 143 -0.30 -4.02 25.02
C LYS A 143 -1.03 -3.71 23.71
N LEU A 144 -1.63 -4.74 23.07
CA LEU A 144 -2.45 -4.55 21.87
C LEU A 144 -3.72 -3.75 22.20
N ASN A 145 -4.37 -4.06 23.33
CA ASN A 145 -5.57 -3.34 23.75
C ASN A 145 -5.26 -1.85 24.03
N ASP A 146 -4.16 -1.55 24.69
CA ASP A 146 -3.70 -0.17 24.96
C ASP A 146 -3.43 0.56 23.64
N PHE A 147 -2.75 -0.09 22.70
CA PHE A 147 -2.48 0.46 21.37
C PHE A 147 -3.76 0.80 20.60
N ILE A 148 -4.74 -0.09 20.61
CA ILE A 148 -6.05 0.11 19.96
C ILE A 148 -6.83 1.24 20.64
N PHE A 149 -6.81 1.29 21.98
CA PHE A 149 -7.49 2.32 22.76
C PHE A 149 -6.98 3.71 22.44
N VAL A 150 -5.66 3.88 22.42
CA VAL A 150 -5.00 5.15 22.05
C VAL A 150 -5.40 5.57 20.63
N ASN A 151 -5.39 4.66 19.66
CA ASN A 151 -5.81 4.95 18.28
C ASN A 151 -7.28 5.36 18.18
N LYS A 152 -8.19 4.70 18.93
CA LYS A 152 -9.60 5.07 18.99
C LYS A 152 -9.81 6.46 19.63
N LEU A 153 -9.09 6.76 20.69
CA LEU A 153 -9.15 8.05 21.37
C LEU A 153 -8.73 9.18 20.43
N TYR A 154 -7.61 9.01 19.72
CA TYR A 154 -7.16 9.98 18.71
C TYR A 154 -8.20 10.16 17.57
N ALA A 155 -8.81 9.08 17.10
CA ALA A 155 -9.84 9.15 16.07
C ALA A 155 -11.11 9.88 16.55
N GLN A 156 -11.50 9.73 17.81
CA GLN A 156 -12.63 10.43 18.40
C GLN A 156 -12.34 11.93 18.61
N MET A 157 -11.15 12.29 19.07
CA MET A 157 -10.75 13.69 19.26
C MET A 157 -10.75 14.47 17.94
N LYS A 158 -10.32 13.85 16.84
CA LYS A 158 -10.36 14.45 15.48
C LYS A 158 -11.76 14.65 14.94
N LYS A 159 -12.76 13.86 15.36
CA LYS A 159 -14.16 14.01 14.93
C LYS A 159 -14.94 15.05 15.74
N GLY A 160 -14.42 15.47 16.88
CA GLY A 160 -15.05 16.45 17.77
C GLY A 160 -14.48 17.87 17.66
N SER A 161 -13.52 18.10 16.77
CA SER A 161 -12.93 19.41 16.42
C SER A 161 -13.39 19.85 15.03
#